data_21d41f95af5be3db36c6fc906cbc220f
#
_entry.id   21d41f95af5be3db36c6fc906cbc220f
#
_cell.length_a   1.000
_cell.length_b   1.000
_cell.length_c   1.000
_cell.angle_alpha   90.00
_cell.angle_beta   90.00
_cell.angle_gamma   90.00
#
_symmetry.space_group_name_H-M   'P 1'
#
loop_
_entity.id
_entity.type
_entity.pdbx_description
1 polymer ?
#
loop_
_entity_poly.entity_id
_entity_poly.type
_entity_poly.pdbx_seq_one_letter_code
_entity_poly.pdbx_strand_id
1 'polypeptide(L)'
;MTDPTSFAAAWIADWNAHDVEKILSHYAEDVVFHSPNSALRTKGEKTFFTSREELRPYFNFAFHIRPHLRFTLLNFCQDRQGLALIYQDETGATATELMDLNQLGQVVFARVLYDR
;
A
#
# COMPACT_ATOMS: atom_id res chain seq x y z
N MET A 1 19.30 5.84 4.27
CA MET A 1 18.68 5.12 3.12
C MET A 1 17.93 3.91 3.66
N THR A 2 16.71 3.71 3.21
CA THR A 2 15.89 2.59 3.66
C THR A 2 16.36 1.30 2.98
N ASP A 3 16.58 0.26 3.79
CA ASP A 3 16.84 -1.07 3.26
C ASP A 3 15.54 -1.65 2.69
N PRO A 4 15.49 -2.04 1.40
CA PRO A 4 14.26 -2.55 0.79
C PRO A 4 13.68 -3.79 1.48
N THR A 5 14.54 -4.67 1.97
CA THR A 5 14.08 -5.86 2.71
C THR A 5 13.38 -5.46 4.00
N SER A 6 13.97 -4.50 4.74
CA SER A 6 13.38 -3.98 5.98
C SER A 6 12.09 -3.23 5.70
N PHE A 7 12.04 -2.46 4.62
CA PHE A 7 10.82 -1.74 4.22
C PHE A 7 9.69 -2.73 3.94
N ALA A 8 9.96 -3.73 3.11
CA ALA A 8 8.94 -4.72 2.73
C ALA A 8 8.39 -5.46 3.97
N ALA A 9 9.29 -5.88 4.87
CA ALA A 9 8.89 -6.58 6.08
C ALA A 9 8.04 -5.70 7.01
N ALA A 10 8.44 -4.44 7.19
CA ALA A 10 7.71 -3.50 8.04
C ALA A 10 6.34 -3.17 7.46
N TRP A 11 6.28 -2.93 6.15
CA TRP A 11 5.03 -2.63 5.46
C TRP A 11 4.01 -3.77 5.63
N ILE A 12 4.45 -5.00 5.38
CA ILE A 12 3.60 -6.18 5.55
C ILE A 12 3.15 -6.33 7.01
N ALA A 13 4.07 -6.17 7.95
CA ALA A 13 3.76 -6.30 9.39
C ALA A 13 2.74 -5.27 9.83
N ASP A 14 2.86 -4.02 9.37
CA ASP A 14 1.95 -2.95 9.76
C ASP A 14 0.56 -3.15 9.18
N TRP A 15 0.46 -3.63 7.93
CA TRP A 15 -0.81 -4.00 7.34
C TRP A 15 -1.48 -5.15 8.11
N ASN A 16 -0.70 -6.17 8.47
CA ASN A 16 -1.22 -7.33 9.20
C ASN A 16 -1.63 -6.99 10.63
N ALA A 17 -1.02 -5.97 11.22
CA ALA A 17 -1.42 -5.46 12.53
C ALA A 17 -2.66 -4.57 12.46
N HIS A 18 -3.14 -4.22 11.27
CA HIS A 18 -4.24 -3.28 11.04
C HIS A 18 -3.98 -1.93 11.69
N ASP A 19 -2.71 -1.50 11.73
CA ASP A 19 -2.29 -0.25 12.36
C ASP A 19 -2.18 0.84 11.30
N VAL A 20 -3.26 1.56 11.08
CA VAL A 20 -3.37 2.57 10.02
C VAL A 20 -2.30 3.66 10.18
N GLU A 21 -2.01 4.11 11.40
CA GLU A 21 -1.01 5.16 11.59
C GLU A 21 0.40 4.67 11.23
N LYS A 22 0.76 3.44 11.58
CA LYS A 22 2.03 2.87 11.17
C LYS A 22 2.12 2.65 9.67
N ILE A 23 1.02 2.19 9.04
CA ILE A 23 0.96 2.07 7.58
C ILE A 23 1.22 3.43 6.94
N LEU A 24 0.51 4.47 7.41
CA LEU A 24 0.63 5.81 6.84
C LEU A 24 2.03 6.40 7.04
N SER A 25 2.76 5.99 8.08
CA SER A 25 4.12 6.47 8.31
C SER A 25 5.09 6.11 7.19
N HIS A 26 4.74 5.12 6.35
CA HIS A 26 5.55 4.74 5.19
C HIS A 26 5.33 5.68 3.99
N TYR A 27 4.33 6.54 4.03
CA TYR A 27 3.91 7.38 2.90
C TYR A 27 4.26 8.83 3.16
N ALA A 28 4.70 9.54 2.11
CA ALA A 28 4.92 10.98 2.18
C ALA A 28 3.58 11.72 2.27
N GLU A 29 3.60 12.95 2.79
CA GLU A 29 2.38 13.75 2.93
C GLU A 29 1.66 13.96 1.60
N ASP A 30 2.42 14.15 0.52
CA ASP A 30 1.92 14.44 -0.82
C ASP A 30 1.92 13.22 -1.74
N VAL A 31 1.83 12.03 -1.17
CA VAL A 31 1.83 10.79 -1.94
C VAL A 31 0.71 10.77 -2.97
N VAL A 32 1.00 10.19 -4.14
CA VAL A 32 -0.01 9.89 -5.16
C VAL A 32 -0.23 8.39 -5.16
N PHE A 33 -1.47 7.96 -4.96
CA PHE A 33 -1.82 6.55 -4.77
C PHE A 33 -2.94 6.16 -5.73
N HIS A 34 -2.71 5.13 -6.53
CA HIS A 34 -3.68 4.57 -7.47
C HIS A 34 -3.99 3.13 -7.11
N SER A 35 -5.28 2.81 -7.04
CA SER A 35 -5.74 1.44 -6.83
C SER A 35 -7.07 1.24 -7.55
N PRO A 36 -7.29 0.09 -8.24
CA PRO A 36 -8.59 -0.19 -8.84
C PRO A 36 -9.73 -0.17 -7.84
N ASN A 37 -9.44 -0.46 -6.57
CA ASN A 37 -10.45 -0.48 -5.52
C ASN A 37 -10.87 0.90 -5.07
N SER A 38 -10.13 1.95 -5.40
CA SER A 38 -10.47 3.31 -4.98
C SER A 38 -11.81 3.76 -5.56
N ALA A 39 -12.08 3.45 -6.83
CA ALA A 39 -13.36 3.79 -7.46
C ALA A 39 -14.52 3.03 -6.82
N LEU A 40 -14.33 1.74 -6.49
CA LEU A 40 -15.36 0.95 -5.84
C LEU A 40 -15.70 1.49 -4.46
N ARG A 41 -14.69 1.83 -3.67
CA ARG A 41 -14.88 2.25 -2.27
C ARG A 41 -15.38 3.68 -2.15
N THR A 42 -15.20 4.49 -3.20
CA THR A 42 -15.66 5.87 -3.22
C THR A 42 -16.87 6.07 -4.14
N LYS A 43 -17.47 4.98 -4.59
CA LYS A 43 -18.64 4.98 -5.49
C LYS A 43 -18.36 5.74 -6.79
N GLY A 44 -17.14 5.61 -7.31
CA GLY A 44 -16.73 6.25 -8.55
C GLY A 44 -16.25 7.67 -8.42
N GLU A 45 -16.26 8.24 -7.21
CA GLU A 45 -15.84 9.62 -6.99
C GLU A 45 -14.33 9.80 -7.08
N LYS A 46 -13.56 8.76 -6.69
CA LYS A 46 -12.11 8.80 -6.66
C LYS A 46 -11.51 7.64 -7.41
N THR A 47 -10.56 7.94 -8.31
CA THR A 47 -9.75 6.92 -8.98
C THR A 47 -8.33 6.90 -8.42
N PHE A 48 -7.95 7.94 -7.67
CA PHE A 48 -6.64 8.03 -7.03
C PHE A 48 -6.72 9.03 -5.86
N PHE A 49 -5.68 8.99 -5.02
CA PHE A 49 -5.53 9.90 -3.89
C PHE A 49 -4.24 10.69 -4.05
N THR A 50 -4.21 11.91 -3.54
CA THR A 50 -3.08 12.83 -3.70
C THR A 50 -2.48 13.31 -2.39
N SER A 51 -2.87 12.70 -1.28
CA SER A 51 -2.27 13.01 0.01
C SER A 51 -2.39 11.83 0.96
N ARG A 52 -1.49 11.79 1.93
CA ARG A 52 -1.53 10.80 3.00
C ARG A 52 -2.83 10.92 3.81
N GLU A 53 -3.31 12.14 4.02
CA GLU A 53 -4.52 12.35 4.78
C GLU A 53 -5.77 11.81 4.08
N GLU A 54 -5.79 11.80 2.75
CA GLU A 54 -6.87 11.16 2.00
C GLU A 54 -6.84 9.64 2.12
N LEU A 55 -5.66 9.05 2.35
CA LEU A 55 -5.53 7.60 2.52
C LEU A 55 -6.07 7.11 3.86
N ARG A 56 -6.06 7.96 4.89
CA ARG A 56 -6.45 7.54 6.24
C ARG A 56 -7.87 6.95 6.29
N PRO A 57 -8.91 7.64 5.84
CA PRO A 57 -10.25 7.06 5.85
C PRO A 57 -10.38 5.87 4.90
N TYR A 58 -9.63 5.88 3.78
CA TYR A 58 -9.65 4.79 2.81
C TYR A 58 -9.10 3.51 3.43
N PHE A 59 -7.97 3.57 4.13
CA PHE A 59 -7.38 2.41 4.80
C PHE A 59 -8.23 1.96 5.98
N ASN A 60 -8.76 2.89 6.77
CA ASN A 60 -9.67 2.55 7.86
C ASN A 60 -10.89 1.79 7.34
N PHE A 61 -11.46 2.25 6.23
CA PHE A 61 -12.61 1.59 5.62
C PHE A 61 -12.25 0.18 5.13
N ALA A 62 -11.05 -0.01 4.59
CA ALA A 62 -10.59 -1.32 4.15
C ALA A 62 -10.62 -2.34 5.30
N PHE A 63 -10.13 -1.96 6.47
CA PHE A 63 -10.16 -2.84 7.65
C PHE A 63 -11.56 -3.04 8.21
N HIS A 64 -12.42 -2.05 8.05
CA HIS A 64 -13.80 -2.16 8.49
C HIS A 64 -14.56 -3.22 7.67
N ILE A 65 -14.39 -3.22 6.36
CA ILE A 65 -15.10 -4.18 5.49
C ILE A 65 -14.36 -5.52 5.37
N ARG A 66 -13.07 -5.56 5.73
CA ARG A 66 -12.26 -6.79 5.67
C ARG A 66 -11.51 -6.98 6.99
N PRO A 67 -12.23 -7.35 8.07
CA PRO A 67 -11.62 -7.47 9.40
C PRO A 67 -10.57 -8.58 9.50
N HIS A 68 -10.53 -9.52 8.56
CA HIS A 68 -9.55 -10.60 8.51
C HIS A 68 -8.44 -10.35 7.48
N LEU A 69 -8.32 -9.12 6.96
CA LEU A 69 -7.30 -8.77 5.97
C LEU A 69 -5.92 -9.16 6.48
N ARG A 70 -5.19 -9.90 5.66
CA ARG A 70 -3.83 -10.35 5.95
C ARG A 70 -3.05 -10.52 4.66
N PHE A 71 -1.82 -10.01 4.65
CA PHE A 71 -0.93 -10.12 3.50
C PHE A 71 0.21 -11.09 3.79
N THR A 72 0.56 -11.87 2.78
CA THR A 72 1.76 -12.72 2.79
C THR A 72 2.65 -12.24 1.65
N LEU A 73 3.86 -11.81 1.96
CA LEU A 73 4.82 -11.37 0.95
C LEU A 73 5.32 -12.58 0.18
N LEU A 74 5.15 -12.56 -1.15
CA LEU A 74 5.62 -13.63 -2.03
C LEU A 74 7.00 -13.32 -2.60
N ASN A 75 7.22 -12.05 -2.98
CA ASN A 75 8.48 -11.62 -3.57
C ASN A 75 8.54 -10.10 -3.58
N PHE A 76 9.73 -9.55 -3.79
CA PHE A 76 9.87 -8.13 -4.09
C PHE A 76 11.04 -7.90 -5.04
N CYS A 77 10.94 -6.84 -5.82
CA CYS A 77 11.98 -6.40 -6.75
C CYS A 77 12.24 -4.94 -6.48
N GLN A 78 13.42 -4.46 -6.85
CA GLN A 78 13.81 -3.08 -6.55
C GLN A 78 14.67 -2.48 -7.64
N ASP A 79 14.66 -1.16 -7.72
CA ASP A 79 15.61 -0.37 -8.50
C ASP A 79 15.94 0.89 -7.72
N ARG A 80 16.59 1.87 -8.37
CA ARG A 80 16.98 3.11 -7.70
C ARG A 80 15.80 3.99 -7.29
N GLN A 81 14.67 3.84 -7.97
CA GLN A 81 13.50 4.68 -7.78
C GLN A 81 12.58 4.13 -6.70
N GLY A 82 12.55 2.81 -6.54
CA GLY A 82 11.65 2.20 -5.58
C GLY A 82 11.62 0.69 -5.67
N LEU A 83 10.46 0.13 -5.40
CA LEU A 83 10.31 -1.32 -5.37
C LEU A 83 8.91 -1.75 -5.81
N ALA A 84 8.81 -3.05 -6.12
CA ALA A 84 7.56 -3.73 -6.37
C ALA A 84 7.40 -4.80 -5.30
N LEU A 85 6.28 -4.78 -4.59
CA LEU A 85 5.93 -5.83 -3.63
C LEU A 85 4.89 -6.73 -4.27
N ILE A 86 5.15 -8.03 -4.25
CA ILE A 86 4.21 -9.04 -4.74
C ILE A 86 3.71 -9.80 -3.53
N TYR A 87 2.41 -9.71 -3.25
CA TYR A 87 1.85 -10.29 -2.05
C TYR A 87 0.49 -10.92 -2.34
N GLN A 88 0.09 -11.81 -1.45
CA GLN A 88 -1.18 -12.51 -1.52
C GLN A 88 -2.01 -12.11 -0.32
N ASP A 89 -3.31 -11.90 -0.53
CA ASP A 89 -4.21 -11.56 0.57
C ASP A 89 -4.83 -12.83 1.19
N GLU A 90 -5.68 -12.65 2.20
CA GLU A 90 -6.29 -13.75 2.93
C GLU A 90 -7.25 -14.58 2.05
N THR A 91 -7.68 -14.07 0.89
CA THR A 91 -8.55 -14.80 -0.03
C THR A 91 -7.77 -15.60 -1.07
N GLY A 92 -6.44 -15.45 -1.08
CA GLY A 92 -5.59 -16.08 -2.08
C GLY A 92 -5.36 -15.24 -3.33
N ALA A 93 -5.93 -14.03 -3.40
CA ALA A 93 -5.69 -13.13 -4.52
C ALA A 93 -4.31 -12.51 -4.43
N THR A 94 -3.63 -12.39 -5.58
CA THR A 94 -2.30 -11.82 -5.67
C THR A 94 -2.37 -10.38 -6.12
N ALA A 95 -1.58 -9.52 -5.49
CA ALA A 95 -1.43 -8.12 -5.87
C ALA A 95 0.04 -7.80 -6.05
N THR A 96 0.30 -6.82 -6.91
CA THR A 96 1.62 -6.23 -7.07
C THR A 96 1.48 -4.74 -6.80
N GLU A 97 2.28 -4.23 -5.88
CA GLU A 97 2.27 -2.81 -5.56
C GLU A 97 3.60 -2.19 -5.96
N LEU A 98 3.53 -1.24 -6.90
CA LEU A 98 4.68 -0.48 -7.36
C LEU A 98 4.78 0.77 -6.51
N MET A 99 5.96 1.01 -5.93
CA MET A 99 6.18 2.15 -5.05
C MET A 99 7.44 2.89 -5.43
N ASP A 100 7.32 4.21 -5.62
CA ASP A 100 8.48 5.09 -5.76
C ASP A 100 8.77 5.69 -4.39
N LEU A 101 10.04 5.68 -3.99
CA LEU A 101 10.47 6.18 -2.68
C LEU A 101 11.29 7.45 -2.85
N ASN A 102 11.15 8.39 -1.89
CA ASN A 102 12.03 9.54 -1.81
C ASN A 102 13.30 9.19 -1.02
N GLN A 103 14.19 10.18 -0.81
CA GLN A 103 15.45 9.97 -0.10
C GLN A 103 15.26 9.61 1.36
N LEU A 104 14.10 9.92 1.94
CA LEU A 104 13.77 9.56 3.31
C LEU A 104 13.18 8.16 3.42
N GLY A 105 13.03 7.45 2.29
CA GLY A 105 12.45 6.11 2.27
C GLY A 105 10.93 6.11 2.38
N GLN A 106 10.28 7.23 2.11
CA GLN A 106 8.83 7.31 2.13
C GLN A 106 8.26 7.16 0.72
N VAL A 107 7.10 6.54 0.62
CA VAL A 107 6.42 6.33 -0.66
C VAL A 107 5.86 7.66 -1.16
N VAL A 108 6.29 8.08 -2.34
CA VAL A 108 5.77 9.29 -3.00
C VAL A 108 4.79 8.98 -4.11
N PHE A 109 4.83 7.76 -4.63
CA PHE A 109 3.89 7.26 -5.63
C PHE A 109 3.67 5.78 -5.42
N ALA A 110 2.42 5.34 -5.48
CA ALA A 110 2.08 3.92 -5.40
C ALA A 110 0.98 3.59 -6.40
N ARG A 111 1.09 2.40 -6.99
CA ARG A 111 0.11 1.87 -7.91
C ARG A 111 -0.08 0.39 -7.63
N VAL A 112 -1.32 -0.03 -7.42
CA VAL A 112 -1.62 -1.42 -7.10
C VAL A 112 -2.23 -2.09 -8.33
N LEU A 113 -1.72 -3.30 -8.63
CA LEU A 113 -2.25 -4.15 -9.70
C LEU A 113 -2.69 -5.46 -9.07
N TYR A 114 -3.83 -5.96 -9.54
CA TYR A 114 -4.39 -7.23 -9.07
C TYR A 114 -4.39 -8.26 -10.20
N ASP A 115 -4.39 -9.54 -9.84
CA ASP A 115 -4.37 -10.65 -10.79
C ASP A 115 -5.75 -10.98 -11.38
N ARG A 116 -6.68 -10.07 -11.23
CA ARG A 116 -8.06 -10.24 -11.73
C ARG A 116 -8.68 -8.92 -12.20
#